data_85d2318c755a1f812e2c5f0ffcbe9179
#
_entry.id   85d2318c755a1f812e2c5f0ffcbe9179
#
_cell.length_a   1.000
_cell.length_b   1.000
_cell.length_c   1.000
_cell.angle_alpha   90.00
_cell.angle_beta   90.00
_cell.angle_gamma   90.00
#
_symmetry.space_group_name_H-M   'P 1'
#
loop_
_entity.id
_entity.type
_entity.pdbx_description
1 polymer ?
#
loop_
_entity_poly.entity_id
_entity_poly.type
_entity_poly.pdbx_seq_one_letter_code
_entity_poly.pdbx_strand_id
1 'polypeptide(L)' 'MKFNVTEVEFDFTDSQGELYKWEQDQIVKNNIGVWEADDEDDLIEEITSSTGWCIKSIDYDIQLK' A
#
# COMPACT_ATOMS: atom_id res chain seq x y z
N MET A 1 -0.78 -5.63 15.68
CA MET A 1 0.19 -6.44 14.91
C MET A 1 0.90 -5.54 13.92
N LYS A 2 2.20 -5.72 13.77
CA LYS A 2 2.98 -4.88 12.87
C LYS A 2 3.32 -5.66 11.60
N PHE A 3 3.04 -5.03 10.47
CA PHE A 3 3.33 -5.58 9.15
C PHE A 3 4.45 -4.77 8.52
N ASN A 4 5.48 -5.45 8.05
CA ASN A 4 6.54 -4.79 7.30
C ASN A 4 6.23 -4.96 5.81
N VAL A 5 5.64 -3.93 5.22
CA VAL A 5 5.27 -3.98 3.81
C VAL A 5 6.51 -3.79 2.96
N THR A 6 6.84 -4.81 2.18
CA THR A 6 8.02 -4.80 1.34
C THR A 6 7.73 -4.39 -0.08
N GLU A 7 6.50 -4.63 -0.54
CA GLU A 7 6.10 -4.26 -1.88
C GLU A 7 4.58 -4.10 -1.93
N VAL A 8 4.11 -3.11 -2.67
CA VAL A 8 2.68 -2.90 -2.86
C VAL A 8 2.44 -2.41 -4.28
N GLU A 9 1.40 -2.94 -4.92
CA GLU A 9 0.97 -2.50 -6.24
C GLU A 9 -0.44 -1.97 -6.14
N PHE A 10 -0.62 -0.73 -6.58
CA PHE A 10 -1.93 -0.08 -6.57
C PHE A 10 -2.58 -0.13 -7.94
N ASP A 11 -3.89 -0.04 -7.96
CA ASP A 11 -4.65 0.08 -9.19
C ASP A 11 -4.85 1.57 -9.49
N PHE A 12 -4.11 2.07 -10.46
CA PHE A 12 -4.18 3.47 -10.86
C PHE A 12 -5.03 3.68 -12.11
N THR A 13 -5.82 2.68 -12.51
CA THR A 13 -6.63 2.81 -13.73
C THR A 13 -7.64 3.94 -13.63
N ASP A 14 -8.14 4.22 -12.43
CA ASP A 14 -9.08 5.30 -12.21
C ASP A 14 -8.46 6.69 -12.34
N SER A 15 -7.14 6.76 -12.41
CA SER A 15 -6.46 8.05 -12.59
C SER A 15 -6.67 8.62 -13.99
N GLN A 16 -7.10 7.78 -14.94
CA GLN A 16 -7.34 8.19 -16.32
C GLN A 16 -6.13 8.86 -16.97
N GLY A 17 -4.94 8.40 -16.60
CA GLY A 17 -3.71 8.94 -17.15
C GLY A 17 -3.24 10.24 -16.52
N GLU A 18 -3.87 10.66 -15.44
CA GLU A 18 -3.48 11.90 -14.75
C GLU A 18 -2.22 11.74 -13.92
N LEU A 19 -1.88 10.49 -13.57
CA LEU A 19 -0.69 10.22 -12.77
C LEU A 19 0.47 9.79 -13.67
N TYR A 20 1.55 10.50 -13.57
CA TYR A 20 2.79 10.11 -14.22
C TYR A 20 3.40 8.92 -13.47
N LYS A 21 4.23 8.15 -14.18
CA LYS A 21 4.84 6.98 -13.57
C LYS A 21 5.66 7.33 -12.32
N TRP A 22 6.37 8.44 -12.33
CA TRP A 22 7.15 8.85 -11.16
C TRP A 22 6.27 9.17 -9.96
N GLU A 23 5.06 9.68 -10.20
CA GLU A 23 4.11 9.93 -9.13
C GLU A 23 3.59 8.63 -8.55
N GLN A 24 3.30 7.64 -9.42
CA GLN A 24 2.89 6.32 -8.96
C GLN A 24 3.99 5.68 -8.12
N ASP A 25 5.24 5.78 -8.56
CA ASP A 25 6.36 5.23 -7.82
C ASP A 25 6.53 5.90 -6.46
N GLN A 26 6.28 7.19 -6.37
CA GLN A 26 6.33 7.91 -5.10
C GLN A 26 5.25 7.42 -4.13
N ILE A 27 4.05 7.19 -4.63
CA ILE A 27 2.96 6.67 -3.80
C ILE A 27 3.34 5.30 -3.25
N VAL A 28 3.89 4.42 -4.10
CA VAL A 28 4.34 3.11 -3.66
C VAL A 28 5.42 3.24 -2.58
N LYS A 29 6.43 4.05 -2.84
CA LYS A 29 7.54 4.24 -1.89
C LYS A 29 7.09 4.77 -0.54
N ASN A 30 6.15 5.70 -0.56
CA ASN A 30 5.66 6.31 0.68
C ASN A 30 4.87 5.33 1.54
N ASN A 31 4.47 4.20 0.96
CA ASN A 31 3.66 3.21 1.67
C ASN A 31 4.40 1.91 1.93
N ILE A 32 5.67 1.84 1.59
CA ILE A 32 6.54 0.73 1.98
C ILE A 32 7.01 0.98 3.40
N GLY A 33 7.08 -0.07 4.21
CA GLY A 33 7.58 0.03 5.58
C GLY A 33 6.60 -0.58 6.57
N VAL A 34 6.73 -0.17 7.82
CA VAL A 34 5.95 -0.77 8.91
C VAL A 34 4.58 -0.11 9.03
N TRP A 35 3.56 -0.94 9.03
CA TRP A 35 2.18 -0.54 9.28
C TRP A 35 1.64 -1.32 10.46
N GLU A 36 0.79 -0.68 11.23
CA GLU A 36 0.13 -1.36 12.35
C GLU A 36 -1.33 -1.62 11.96
N ALA A 37 -1.74 -2.88 12.09
CA ALA A 37 -3.10 -3.31 11.76
C ALA A 37 -3.40 -4.58 12.52
N ASP A 38 -4.68 -4.93 12.62
CA ASP A 38 -5.08 -6.13 13.34
C ASP A 38 -4.90 -7.40 12.51
N ASP A 39 -5.10 -7.31 11.21
CA ASP A 39 -4.91 -8.43 10.30
C ASP A 39 -4.66 -7.89 8.88
N GLU A 40 -4.56 -8.80 7.92
CA GLU A 40 -4.29 -8.42 6.53
C GLU A 40 -5.40 -7.54 5.95
N ASP A 41 -6.64 -7.87 6.22
CA ASP A 41 -7.77 -7.08 5.71
C ASP A 41 -7.72 -5.66 6.26
N ASP A 42 -7.41 -5.54 7.54
CA ASP A 42 -7.27 -4.22 8.17
C ASP A 42 -6.08 -3.45 7.59
N LEU A 43 -4.98 -4.16 7.34
CA LEU A 43 -3.80 -3.55 6.72
C LEU A 43 -4.14 -2.96 5.35
N ILE A 44 -4.82 -3.72 4.52
CA ILE A 44 -5.23 -3.27 3.19
C ILE A 44 -6.15 -2.06 3.30
N GLU A 45 -7.09 -2.12 4.23
CA GLU A 45 -8.02 -1.01 4.45
C GLU A 45 -7.32 0.25 4.91
N GLU A 46 -6.35 0.11 5.81
CA GLU A 46 -5.57 1.25 6.29
C GLU A 46 -4.80 1.92 5.15
N ILE A 47 -4.15 1.13 4.32
CA ILE A 47 -3.37 1.67 3.21
C ILE A 47 -4.30 2.30 2.17
N THR A 48 -5.41 1.64 1.86
CA THR A 48 -6.39 2.16 0.91
C THR A 48 -6.96 3.49 1.38
N SER A 49 -7.30 3.58 2.66
CA SER A 49 -7.84 4.83 3.23
C SER A 49 -6.81 5.95 3.22
N SER A 50 -5.56 5.59 3.45
CA SER A 50 -4.50 6.58 3.52
C SER A 50 -4.13 7.13 2.14
N THR A 51 -4.18 6.29 1.11
CA THR A 51 -3.76 6.68 -0.24
C THR A 51 -4.92 7.07 -1.14
N GLY A 52 -6.09 6.53 -0.88
CA GLY A 52 -7.23 6.68 -1.78
C GLY A 52 -7.22 5.76 -2.98
N TRP A 53 -6.25 4.84 -3.06
CA TRP A 53 -6.11 3.92 -4.18
C TRP A 53 -6.33 2.48 -3.73
N CYS A 54 -6.97 1.69 -4.59
CA CYS A 54 -7.14 0.26 -4.33
C CYS A 54 -5.84 -0.48 -4.53
N ILE A 55 -5.62 -1.51 -3.71
CA ILE A 55 -4.41 -2.33 -3.80
C ILE A 55 -4.70 -3.51 -4.74
N LYS A 56 -3.81 -3.73 -5.71
CA LYS A 56 -3.87 -4.90 -6.59
C LYS A 56 -3.13 -6.08 -6.00
N SER A 57 -1.97 -5.82 -5.41
CA SER A 57 -1.20 -6.85 -4.73
C SER A 57 -0.34 -6.22 -3.65
N ILE A 58 0.02 -7.00 -2.66
CA ILE A 58 0.83 -6.52 -1.55
C ILE A 58 1.67 -7.68 -1.01
N ASP A 59 2.95 -7.39 -0.75
CA ASP A 59 3.86 -8.32 -0.09
C ASP A 59 4.30 -7.72 1.23
N TYR A 60 4.30 -8.52 2.27
CA TYR A 60 4.68 -8.06 3.60
C TYR A 60 5.20 -9.21 4.44
N ASP A 61 5.92 -8.84 5.48
CA ASP A 61 6.33 -9.77 6.53
C ASP A 61 5.68 -9.32 7.83
N ILE A 62 5.32 -10.27 8.67
CA ILE A 62 4.76 -9.96 9.98
C ILE A 62 5.91 -9.80 10.96
N GLN A 63 5.94 -8.66 11.65
CA GLN A 63 6.90 -8.44 12.71
C GLN A 63 6.35 -9.05 13.98
N LEU A 64 7.04 -10.06 14.48
CA LEU A 64 6.61 -10.80 15.66
C LEU A 64 7.04 -10.16 16.96
N LYS A 65 7.45 -8.93 16.90
CA LYS A 65 7.93 -8.33 18.11
C LYS A 65 7.65 -6.86 18.14
#